data_e7dd8c0c7f4fdffe0d1e0af558f9e2e4
#
_entry.id   e7dd8c0c7f4fdffe0d1e0af558f9e2e4
#
_cell.length_a   1.000
_cell.length_b   1.000
_cell.length_c   1.000
_cell.angle_alpha   90.00
_cell.angle_beta   90.00
_cell.angle_gamma   90.00
#
_symmetry.space_group_name_H-M   'P 1'
#
loop_
_entity.id
_entity.type
_entity.pdbx_description
1 polymer ?
#
loop_
_entity_poly.entity_id
_entity_poly.type
_entity_poly.pdbx_seq_one_letter_code
_entity_poly.pdbx_strand_id
1 'polypeptide(L)'
;AVTVQWLSLPKRYGEAVNELLALPGVRLLEESYHRNKLGIGHLRGNRFEVTVQGVDADAAHRAGAVLDRLAAIGSPNWFGPQRFGRFGGNAYDGLRVVRGERVPGGHYLQRFFVSALQSLLFNAMLAERVERGWYTTVVDGDWARKHDTGGTFLVTDAAAEAPRAERLEISATLPLHGRKVKPSEGAAGAVESLVLERYGLRWAQFGARRGDRRSTRVVLSNTALSQADTSLTLAFDLPKGAYATAVLREVMKVDVDAPFEAPTEAG
;
A
#
# COMPACT_ATOMS: atom_id res chain seq x y z
N ALA A 1 -9.86 16.00 11.52
CA ALA A 1 -9.41 14.61 11.69
C ALA A 1 -8.82 14.44 13.09
N VAL A 2 -9.07 13.32 13.74
CA VAL A 2 -8.44 12.93 15.01
C VAL A 2 -7.47 11.79 14.72
N THR A 3 -6.28 11.83 15.32
CA THR A 3 -5.30 10.75 15.17
C THR A 3 -4.83 10.29 16.54
N VAL A 4 -4.68 8.97 16.72
CA VAL A 4 -4.07 8.37 17.91
C VAL A 4 -2.73 7.79 17.49
N GLN A 5 -1.67 8.14 18.22
CA GLN A 5 -0.31 7.72 17.90
C GLN A 5 0.42 7.22 19.14
N TRP A 6 1.22 6.18 18.96
CA TRP A 6 2.18 5.74 19.95
C TRP A 6 3.50 6.49 19.74
N LEU A 7 3.94 7.19 20.78
CA LEU A 7 5.23 7.89 20.81
C LEU A 7 6.14 7.21 21.83
N SER A 8 7.42 7.14 21.52
CA SER A 8 8.43 6.58 22.42
C SER A 8 9.49 7.64 22.71
N LEU A 9 9.58 8.05 23.97
CA LEU A 9 10.56 9.04 24.44
C LEU A 9 11.50 8.38 25.45
N PRO A 10 12.82 8.72 25.44
CA PRO A 10 13.71 8.37 26.52
C PRO A 10 13.25 8.98 27.84
N LYS A 11 13.36 8.24 28.96
CA LYS A 11 12.87 8.67 30.29
C LYS A 11 13.36 10.08 30.71
N ARG A 12 14.57 10.47 30.29
CA ARG A 12 15.14 11.80 30.57
C ARG A 12 14.34 12.98 29.96
N TYR A 13 13.43 12.70 29.02
CA TYR A 13 12.56 13.69 28.39
C TYR A 13 11.11 13.62 28.92
N GLY A 14 10.90 13.09 30.13
CA GLY A 14 9.58 13.00 30.73
C GLY A 14 8.88 14.35 30.87
N GLU A 15 9.64 15.42 31.15
CA GLU A 15 9.10 16.79 31.24
C GLU A 15 8.55 17.29 29.90
N ALA A 16 9.14 16.90 28.78
CA ALA A 16 8.62 17.24 27.45
C ALA A 16 7.23 16.67 27.15
N VAL A 17 6.81 15.62 27.86
CA VAL A 17 5.45 15.09 27.76
C VAL A 17 4.45 16.13 28.29
N ASN A 18 4.75 16.82 29.37
CA ASN A 18 3.90 17.86 29.93
C ASN A 18 3.74 19.04 28.96
N GLU A 19 4.80 19.42 28.25
CA GLU A 19 4.73 20.44 27.20
C GLU A 19 3.84 20.00 26.03
N LEU A 20 3.93 18.75 25.60
CA LEU A 20 3.05 18.19 24.56
C LEU A 20 1.59 18.17 25.01
N LEU A 21 1.31 17.81 26.27
CA LEU A 21 -0.03 17.75 26.82
C LEU A 21 -0.66 19.14 27.04
N ALA A 22 0.18 20.18 27.13
CA ALA A 22 -0.29 21.57 27.20
C ALA A 22 -0.78 22.10 25.84
N LEU A 23 -0.50 21.41 24.71
CA LEU A 23 -0.96 21.82 23.40
C LEU A 23 -2.48 21.61 23.25
N PRO A 24 -3.21 22.57 22.67
CA PRO A 24 -4.64 22.43 22.43
C PRO A 24 -4.96 21.19 21.58
N GLY A 25 -5.92 20.38 22.03
CA GLY A 25 -6.38 19.19 21.31
C GLY A 25 -5.50 17.96 21.49
N VAL A 26 -4.44 18.02 22.29
CA VAL A 26 -3.63 16.85 22.65
C VAL A 26 -4.12 16.24 23.95
N ARG A 27 -4.29 14.93 23.98
CA ARG A 27 -4.72 14.18 25.17
C ARG A 27 -3.88 12.89 25.29
N LEU A 28 -3.35 12.66 26.49
CA LEU A 28 -2.75 11.38 26.86
C LEU A 28 -3.84 10.34 27.05
N LEU A 29 -3.74 9.22 26.35
CA LEU A 29 -4.67 8.10 26.48
C LEU A 29 -4.09 7.01 27.36
N GLU A 30 -2.81 6.73 27.21
CA GLU A 30 -2.11 5.67 27.93
C GLU A 30 -0.62 6.03 28.05
N GLU A 31 0.00 5.66 29.17
CA GLU A 31 1.45 5.74 29.39
C GLU A 31 1.96 4.41 29.92
N SER A 32 3.07 3.93 29.35
CA SER A 32 3.75 2.73 29.84
C SER A 32 5.25 2.82 29.63
N TYR A 33 5.99 2.05 30.43
CA TYR A 33 7.44 1.97 30.32
C TYR A 33 7.84 0.72 29.53
N HIS A 34 8.76 0.89 28.57
CA HIS A 34 9.28 -0.18 27.75
C HIS A 34 10.81 -0.11 27.64
N ARG A 35 11.48 -1.27 27.56
CA ARG A 35 12.95 -1.31 27.46
C ARG A 35 13.49 -0.85 26.11
N ASN A 36 12.69 -0.99 25.05
CA ASN A 36 13.07 -0.66 23.69
C ASN A 36 12.31 0.56 23.17
N LYS A 37 13.00 1.44 22.46
CA LYS A 37 12.38 2.54 21.72
C LYS A 37 11.54 1.98 20.56
N LEU A 38 10.37 2.57 20.33
CA LEU A 38 9.61 2.31 19.10
C LEU A 38 10.44 2.74 17.87
N GLY A 39 10.60 1.84 16.94
CA GLY A 39 11.26 2.07 15.66
C GLY A 39 10.28 1.97 14.50
N ILE A 40 10.73 2.43 13.35
CA ILE A 40 9.96 2.28 12.10
C ILE A 40 9.68 0.79 11.85
N GLY A 41 8.40 0.47 11.66
CA GLY A 41 7.95 -0.90 11.38
C GLY A 41 7.64 -1.78 12.59
N HIS A 42 7.74 -1.26 13.82
CA HIS A 42 7.32 -2.00 15.01
C HIS A 42 5.80 -2.12 15.14
N LEU A 43 5.05 -1.13 14.66
CA LEU A 43 3.59 -1.21 14.65
C LEU A 43 3.13 -2.28 13.65
N ARG A 44 2.12 -3.04 14.04
CA ARG A 44 1.54 -4.12 13.20
C ARG A 44 0.62 -3.58 12.13
N GLY A 45 -0.11 -2.52 12.43
CA GLY A 45 -1.09 -1.91 11.54
C GLY A 45 -1.69 -0.66 12.12
N ASN A 46 -2.73 -0.18 11.48
CA ASN A 46 -3.50 0.99 11.89
C ASN A 46 -4.99 0.65 11.86
N ARG A 47 -5.74 1.16 12.84
CA ARG A 47 -7.19 1.22 12.80
C ARG A 47 -7.61 2.55 12.18
N PHE A 48 -8.54 2.47 11.26
CA PHE A 48 -9.16 3.62 10.62
C PHE A 48 -10.63 3.67 10.99
N GLU A 49 -11.12 4.89 11.24
CA GLU A 49 -12.52 5.21 11.36
C GLU A 49 -12.77 6.42 10.47
N VAL A 50 -13.61 6.27 9.45
CA VAL A 50 -13.82 7.27 8.41
C VAL A 50 -15.30 7.48 8.22
N THR A 51 -15.74 8.73 8.30
CA THR A 51 -17.13 9.13 8.05
C THR A 51 -17.24 9.77 6.67
N VAL A 52 -18.08 9.19 5.82
CA VAL A 52 -18.46 9.70 4.49
C VAL A 52 -19.79 10.43 4.66
N GLN A 53 -19.85 11.65 4.16
CA GLN A 53 -21.02 12.52 4.23
C GLN A 53 -21.80 12.52 2.90
N GLY A 54 -23.09 12.84 2.98
CA GLY A 54 -23.93 12.99 1.78
C GLY A 54 -24.30 11.66 1.12
N VAL A 55 -24.37 10.58 1.91
CA VAL A 55 -24.76 9.25 1.42
C VAL A 55 -26.29 9.09 1.40
N ASP A 56 -26.77 8.23 0.52
CA ASP A 56 -28.20 7.85 0.46
C ASP A 56 -28.55 6.76 1.50
N ALA A 57 -29.85 6.46 1.61
CA ALA A 57 -30.38 5.52 2.61
C ALA A 57 -29.87 4.08 2.43
N ASP A 58 -29.47 3.67 1.22
CA ASP A 58 -29.01 2.31 0.91
C ASP A 58 -27.48 2.16 0.95
N ALA A 59 -26.77 3.22 1.31
CA ALA A 59 -25.30 3.24 1.30
C ALA A 59 -24.68 2.21 2.25
N ALA A 60 -25.26 2.01 3.44
CA ALA A 60 -24.75 1.03 4.39
C ALA A 60 -24.84 -0.40 3.84
N HIS A 61 -25.93 -0.77 3.19
CA HIS A 61 -26.10 -2.09 2.58
C HIS A 61 -25.05 -2.34 1.48
N ARG A 62 -24.86 -1.38 0.56
CA ARG A 62 -23.88 -1.50 -0.52
C ARG A 62 -22.45 -1.52 0.01
N ALA A 63 -22.13 -0.64 0.94
CA ALA A 63 -20.80 -0.58 1.56
C ALA A 63 -20.49 -1.87 2.35
N GLY A 64 -21.47 -2.41 3.07
CA GLY A 64 -21.35 -3.68 3.80
C GLY A 64 -20.97 -4.81 2.87
N ALA A 65 -21.69 -4.99 1.77
CA ALA A 65 -21.39 -6.03 0.78
C ALA A 65 -19.96 -5.91 0.21
N VAL A 66 -19.48 -4.68 -0.03
CA VAL A 66 -18.10 -4.45 -0.48
C VAL A 66 -17.09 -4.79 0.63
N LEU A 67 -17.31 -4.35 1.87
CA LEU A 67 -16.42 -4.65 2.99
C LEU A 67 -16.32 -6.16 3.25
N ASP A 68 -17.44 -6.88 3.23
CA ASP A 68 -17.49 -8.34 3.37
C ASP A 68 -16.70 -9.02 2.27
N ARG A 69 -16.85 -8.55 1.03
CA ARG A 69 -16.07 -9.05 -0.10
C ARG A 69 -14.57 -8.80 0.08
N LEU A 70 -14.18 -7.59 0.48
CA LEU A 70 -12.77 -7.25 0.73
C LEU A 70 -12.18 -8.04 1.91
N ALA A 71 -12.97 -8.31 2.95
CA ALA A 71 -12.55 -9.15 4.07
C ALA A 71 -12.32 -10.61 3.62
N ALA A 72 -13.19 -11.13 2.75
CA ALA A 72 -13.10 -12.51 2.26
C ALA A 72 -11.92 -12.75 1.29
N ILE A 73 -11.72 -11.85 0.32
CA ILE A 73 -10.70 -12.05 -0.74
C ILE A 73 -9.44 -11.22 -0.56
N GLY A 74 -9.36 -10.37 0.46
CA GLY A 74 -8.32 -9.38 0.68
C GLY A 74 -8.56 -8.07 -0.08
N SER A 75 -8.16 -6.95 0.54
CA SER A 75 -8.19 -5.64 -0.11
C SER A 75 -7.01 -5.47 -1.05
N PRO A 76 -7.19 -4.89 -2.25
CA PRO A 76 -6.08 -4.57 -3.15
C PRO A 76 -5.09 -3.63 -2.47
N ASN A 77 -3.82 -3.98 -2.55
CA ASN A 77 -2.77 -3.26 -1.82
C ASN A 77 -2.20 -2.09 -2.63
N TRP A 78 -3.09 -1.31 -3.28
CA TRP A 78 -2.72 -0.13 -4.05
C TRP A 78 -1.92 0.86 -3.20
N PHE A 79 -0.97 1.52 -3.82
CA PHE A 79 -0.47 2.77 -3.29
C PHE A 79 -1.45 3.89 -3.63
N GLY A 80 -1.87 4.66 -2.63
CA GLY A 80 -2.81 5.76 -2.80
C GLY A 80 -2.16 7.04 -3.35
N PRO A 81 -2.99 8.04 -3.75
CA PRO A 81 -2.58 9.27 -4.42
C PRO A 81 -1.52 10.07 -3.66
N GLN A 82 -1.60 10.07 -2.34
CA GLN A 82 -0.62 10.74 -1.48
C GLN A 82 0.83 10.32 -1.77
N ARG A 83 1.02 9.09 -2.30
CA ARG A 83 2.33 8.57 -2.65
C ARG A 83 2.97 9.29 -3.83
N PHE A 84 2.14 9.71 -4.76
CA PHE A 84 2.58 10.24 -6.04
C PHE A 84 2.74 11.77 -6.04
N GLY A 85 2.30 12.43 -4.95
CA GLY A 85 2.33 13.88 -4.85
C GLY A 85 1.25 14.55 -5.72
N ARG A 86 1.29 15.86 -5.76
CA ARG A 86 0.33 16.63 -6.56
C ARG A 86 0.53 16.28 -8.03
N PHE A 87 -0.53 15.86 -8.71
CA PHE A 87 -0.51 15.50 -10.15
C PHE A 87 0.51 14.41 -10.54
N GLY A 88 0.86 13.51 -9.62
CA GLY A 88 1.80 12.43 -9.93
C GLY A 88 3.28 12.84 -10.02
N GLY A 89 3.62 14.09 -9.73
CA GLY A 89 4.96 14.65 -9.94
C GLY A 89 6.09 13.86 -9.29
N ASN A 90 5.87 13.24 -8.12
CA ASN A 90 6.89 12.43 -7.45
C ASN A 90 7.31 11.20 -8.27
N ALA A 91 6.36 10.54 -8.94
CA ALA A 91 6.67 9.37 -9.75
C ALA A 91 7.37 9.77 -11.07
N TYR A 92 6.96 10.88 -11.66
CA TYR A 92 7.61 11.46 -12.82
C TYR A 92 9.06 11.85 -12.54
N ASP A 93 9.32 12.56 -11.44
CA ASP A 93 10.69 12.87 -11.03
C ASP A 93 11.50 11.60 -10.71
N GLY A 94 10.84 10.57 -10.17
CA GLY A 94 11.44 9.26 -9.99
C GLY A 94 11.90 8.62 -11.30
N LEU A 95 11.09 8.74 -12.36
CA LEU A 95 11.42 8.26 -13.70
C LEU A 95 12.65 8.99 -14.27
N ARG A 96 12.70 10.32 -14.12
CA ARG A 96 13.85 11.13 -14.53
C ARG A 96 15.13 10.73 -13.79
N VAL A 97 15.06 10.55 -12.46
CA VAL A 97 16.22 10.10 -11.66
C VAL A 97 16.72 8.74 -12.13
N VAL A 98 15.82 7.79 -12.39
CA VAL A 98 16.20 6.42 -12.82
C VAL A 98 16.79 6.43 -14.24
N ARG A 99 16.38 7.37 -15.08
CA ARG A 99 16.98 7.61 -16.42
C ARG A 99 18.33 8.34 -16.36
N GLY A 100 18.78 8.78 -15.17
CA GLY A 100 20.03 9.51 -15.01
C GLY A 100 19.94 11.01 -15.25
N GLU A 101 18.70 11.53 -15.35
CA GLU A 101 18.47 12.96 -15.52
C GLU A 101 18.70 13.74 -14.21
N ARG A 102 19.05 15.00 -14.32
CA ARG A 102 19.19 15.88 -13.16
C ARG A 102 17.83 16.32 -12.65
N VAL A 103 17.51 15.90 -11.43
CA VAL A 103 16.32 16.35 -10.71
C VAL A 103 16.76 17.16 -9.49
N PRO A 104 16.16 18.36 -9.25
CA PRO A 104 16.47 19.16 -8.07
C PRO A 104 16.21 18.40 -6.78
N GLY A 105 17.01 18.69 -5.75
CA GLY A 105 16.91 18.08 -4.42
C GLY A 105 18.10 17.19 -4.07
N GLY A 106 18.31 17.00 -2.77
CA GLY A 106 19.38 16.15 -2.25
C GLY A 106 19.07 14.65 -2.36
N HIS A 107 20.02 13.82 -2.00
CA HIS A 107 19.90 12.35 -2.03
C HIS A 107 18.63 11.79 -1.38
N TYR A 108 18.16 12.41 -0.30
CA TYR A 108 16.94 11.98 0.37
C TYR A 108 15.71 12.13 -0.54
N LEU A 109 15.57 13.28 -1.19
CA LEU A 109 14.43 13.57 -2.07
C LEU A 109 14.47 12.72 -3.33
N GLN A 110 15.63 12.52 -3.95
CA GLN A 110 15.78 11.61 -5.08
C GLN A 110 15.40 10.16 -4.71
N ARG A 111 15.80 9.70 -3.51
CA ARG A 111 15.38 8.39 -3.01
C ARG A 111 13.86 8.30 -2.84
N PHE A 112 13.23 9.37 -2.37
CA PHE A 112 11.79 9.44 -2.23
C PHE A 112 11.08 9.37 -3.59
N PHE A 113 11.54 10.10 -4.59
CA PHE A 113 11.01 10.07 -5.96
C PHE A 113 11.14 8.69 -6.60
N VAL A 114 12.30 8.05 -6.53
CA VAL A 114 12.48 6.67 -7.04
C VAL A 114 11.53 5.71 -6.33
N SER A 115 11.28 5.90 -5.04
CA SER A 115 10.33 5.09 -4.29
C SER A 115 8.87 5.34 -4.73
N ALA A 116 8.53 6.55 -5.18
CA ALA A 116 7.22 6.84 -5.79
C ALA A 116 7.08 6.15 -7.15
N LEU A 117 8.11 6.17 -7.99
CA LEU A 117 8.13 5.40 -9.24
C LEU A 117 7.97 3.89 -8.99
N GLN A 118 8.68 3.32 -8.03
CA GLN A 118 8.50 1.90 -7.66
C GLN A 118 7.04 1.61 -7.29
N SER A 119 6.38 2.54 -6.62
CA SER A 119 4.96 2.41 -6.24
C SER A 119 4.02 2.50 -7.44
N LEU A 120 4.32 3.36 -8.41
CA LEU A 120 3.58 3.46 -9.68
C LEU A 120 3.68 2.15 -10.47
N LEU A 121 4.90 1.64 -10.65
CA LEU A 121 5.13 0.36 -11.35
C LEU A 121 4.42 -0.80 -10.64
N PHE A 122 4.43 -0.83 -9.30
CA PHE A 122 3.66 -1.80 -8.52
C PHE A 122 2.17 -1.71 -8.84
N ASN A 123 1.59 -0.52 -8.85
CA ASN A 123 0.18 -0.33 -9.17
C ASN A 123 -0.12 -0.79 -10.61
N ALA A 124 0.73 -0.47 -11.58
CA ALA A 124 0.56 -0.92 -12.95
C ALA A 124 0.60 -2.46 -13.07
N MET A 125 1.54 -3.13 -12.39
CA MET A 125 1.59 -4.60 -12.36
C MET A 125 0.38 -5.21 -11.66
N LEU A 126 -0.13 -4.58 -10.59
CA LEU A 126 -1.33 -5.05 -9.90
C LEU A 126 -2.56 -4.92 -10.81
N ALA A 127 -2.69 -3.82 -11.58
CA ALA A 127 -3.74 -3.65 -12.57
C ALA A 127 -3.72 -4.77 -13.63
N GLU A 128 -2.54 -5.07 -14.19
CA GLU A 128 -2.36 -6.19 -15.14
C GLU A 128 -2.82 -7.52 -14.55
N ARG A 129 -2.55 -7.78 -13.27
CA ARG A 129 -3.02 -9.00 -12.62
C ARG A 129 -4.53 -9.04 -12.45
N VAL A 130 -5.16 -7.91 -12.12
CA VAL A 130 -6.63 -7.80 -12.01
C VAL A 130 -7.27 -8.06 -13.37
N GLU A 131 -6.78 -7.45 -14.44
CA GLU A 131 -7.27 -7.63 -15.81
C GLU A 131 -7.16 -9.07 -16.29
N ARG A 132 -6.11 -9.79 -15.89
CA ARG A 132 -5.89 -11.21 -16.22
C ARG A 132 -6.69 -12.18 -15.34
N GLY A 133 -7.46 -11.70 -14.38
CA GLY A 133 -8.18 -12.54 -13.42
C GLY A 133 -7.27 -13.19 -12.35
N TRP A 134 -6.03 -12.71 -12.18
CA TRP A 134 -5.05 -13.28 -11.25
C TRP A 134 -5.04 -12.60 -9.88
N TYR A 135 -6.09 -11.85 -9.57
CA TYR A 135 -6.15 -11.07 -8.33
C TYR A 135 -6.20 -11.96 -7.07
N THR A 136 -7.06 -12.98 -7.08
CA THR A 136 -7.31 -13.86 -5.91
C THR A 136 -6.48 -15.13 -5.89
N THR A 137 -5.68 -15.37 -6.93
CA THR A 137 -4.88 -16.59 -7.11
C THR A 137 -3.39 -16.27 -7.24
N VAL A 138 -2.61 -17.32 -7.38
CA VAL A 138 -1.20 -17.29 -7.76
C VAL A 138 -1.01 -18.04 -9.08
N VAL A 139 0.06 -17.72 -9.78
CA VAL A 139 0.47 -18.42 -11.01
C VAL A 139 1.89 -18.95 -10.85
N ASP A 140 2.29 -19.92 -11.67
CA ASP A 140 3.65 -20.45 -11.66
C ASP A 140 4.67 -19.33 -11.91
N GLY A 141 5.73 -19.34 -11.11
CA GLY A 141 6.74 -18.30 -11.14
C GLY A 141 6.47 -17.08 -10.26
N ASP A 142 5.31 -17.00 -9.61
CA ASP A 142 5.03 -15.95 -8.62
C ASP A 142 5.93 -16.09 -7.37
N TRP A 143 6.36 -14.98 -6.81
CA TRP A 143 6.77 -14.93 -5.41
C TRP A 143 5.54 -14.70 -4.55
N ALA A 144 5.15 -15.67 -3.76
CA ALA A 144 4.04 -15.56 -2.81
C ALA A 144 4.54 -15.23 -1.40
N ARG A 145 3.70 -14.54 -0.61
CA ARG A 145 3.93 -14.25 0.81
C ARG A 145 2.82 -14.82 1.66
N LYS A 146 3.19 -15.49 2.73
CA LYS A 146 2.28 -15.97 3.78
C LYS A 146 1.82 -14.79 4.63
N HIS A 147 0.53 -14.70 4.91
CA HIS A 147 -0.03 -13.60 5.71
C HIS A 147 0.25 -13.76 7.22
N ASP A 148 0.41 -14.97 7.71
CA ASP A 148 0.68 -15.29 9.12
C ASP A 148 2.13 -14.95 9.52
N THR A 149 3.11 -15.50 8.80
CA THR A 149 4.54 -15.39 9.12
C THR A 149 5.28 -14.29 8.35
N GLY A 150 4.69 -13.82 7.23
CA GLY A 150 5.36 -12.91 6.30
C GLY A 150 6.44 -13.57 5.43
N GLY A 151 6.65 -14.88 5.57
CA GLY A 151 7.60 -15.65 4.77
C GLY A 151 7.25 -15.63 3.28
N THR A 152 8.28 -15.54 2.41
CA THR A 152 8.11 -15.53 0.96
C THR A 152 8.70 -16.80 0.34
N PHE A 153 8.06 -17.29 -0.72
CA PHE A 153 8.52 -18.47 -1.47
C PHE A 153 8.14 -18.32 -2.95
N LEU A 154 8.86 -19.04 -3.81
CA LEU A 154 8.55 -19.13 -5.24
C LEU A 154 7.47 -20.20 -5.45
N VAL A 155 6.42 -19.85 -6.17
CA VAL A 155 5.34 -20.77 -6.56
C VAL A 155 5.81 -21.59 -7.77
N THR A 156 5.96 -22.88 -7.58
CA THR A 156 6.36 -23.82 -8.64
C THR A 156 5.22 -24.73 -9.10
N ASP A 157 4.11 -24.74 -8.35
CA ASP A 157 2.86 -25.43 -8.66
C ASP A 157 1.69 -24.57 -8.20
N ALA A 158 1.18 -23.75 -9.11
CA ALA A 158 0.10 -22.84 -8.83
C ALA A 158 -1.21 -23.57 -8.49
N ALA A 159 -1.44 -24.76 -9.06
CA ALA A 159 -2.65 -25.54 -8.79
C ALA A 159 -2.67 -26.02 -7.31
N ALA A 160 -1.53 -26.44 -6.78
CA ALA A 160 -1.41 -26.82 -5.38
C ALA A 160 -1.55 -25.64 -4.42
N GLU A 161 -1.13 -24.44 -4.81
CA GLU A 161 -1.16 -23.24 -3.97
C GLU A 161 -2.45 -22.39 -4.12
N ALA A 162 -3.23 -22.59 -5.19
CA ALA A 162 -4.47 -21.85 -5.45
C ALA A 162 -5.46 -21.91 -4.27
N PRO A 163 -5.75 -23.06 -3.63
CA PRO A 163 -6.66 -23.10 -2.49
C PRO A 163 -6.21 -22.24 -1.30
N ARG A 164 -4.91 -22.10 -1.09
CA ARG A 164 -4.35 -21.24 -0.04
C ARG A 164 -4.47 -19.76 -0.40
N ALA A 165 -4.31 -19.43 -1.68
CA ALA A 165 -4.52 -18.08 -2.17
C ALA A 165 -5.98 -17.67 -2.07
N GLU A 166 -6.92 -18.56 -2.40
CA GLU A 166 -8.36 -18.33 -2.28
C GLU A 166 -8.79 -18.09 -0.83
N ARG A 167 -8.23 -18.82 0.12
CA ARG A 167 -8.48 -18.62 1.56
C ARG A 167 -7.69 -17.45 2.17
N LEU A 168 -7.00 -16.64 1.34
CA LEU A 168 -6.17 -15.51 1.79
C LEU A 168 -5.09 -15.89 2.82
N GLU A 169 -4.59 -17.14 2.79
CA GLU A 169 -3.44 -17.58 3.57
C GLU A 169 -2.13 -17.06 2.97
N ILE A 170 -2.12 -16.94 1.65
CA ILE A 170 -1.02 -16.39 0.86
C ILE A 170 -1.53 -15.36 -0.15
N SER A 171 -0.64 -14.50 -0.61
CA SER A 171 -0.87 -13.64 -1.78
C SER A 171 0.38 -13.56 -2.64
N ALA A 172 0.19 -13.45 -3.94
CA ALA A 172 1.26 -13.07 -4.84
C ALA A 172 1.90 -11.75 -4.38
N THR A 173 3.18 -11.57 -4.69
CA THR A 173 3.88 -10.32 -4.43
C THR A 173 4.44 -9.76 -5.73
N LEU A 174 4.51 -8.43 -5.79
CA LEU A 174 5.11 -7.71 -6.92
C LEU A 174 6.34 -6.93 -6.46
N PRO A 175 7.32 -6.71 -7.34
CA PRO A 175 8.57 -6.08 -6.97
C PRO A 175 8.41 -4.57 -6.75
N LEU A 176 9.02 -4.08 -5.70
CA LEU A 176 9.53 -2.72 -5.60
C LEU A 176 10.99 -2.78 -6.04
N HIS A 177 11.23 -2.60 -7.31
CA HIS A 177 12.48 -2.93 -8.01
C HIS A 177 13.76 -2.52 -7.27
N GLY A 178 14.77 -3.36 -7.27
CA GLY A 178 16.04 -3.09 -6.61
C GLY A 178 16.98 -4.31 -6.61
N ARG A 179 18.25 -4.09 -6.19
CA ARG A 179 19.33 -5.09 -6.31
C ARG A 179 19.14 -6.38 -5.50
N LYS A 180 18.28 -6.35 -4.45
CA LYS A 180 18.02 -7.53 -3.59
C LYS A 180 16.71 -8.23 -3.91
N VAL A 181 15.97 -7.75 -4.89
CA VAL A 181 14.71 -8.34 -5.31
C VAL A 181 14.98 -9.29 -6.47
N LYS A 182 14.54 -10.52 -6.33
CA LYS A 182 14.55 -11.48 -7.42
C LYS A 182 13.30 -11.26 -8.29
N PRO A 183 13.42 -11.25 -9.61
CA PRO A 183 12.26 -11.21 -10.51
C PRO A 183 11.40 -12.47 -10.32
N SER A 184 10.14 -12.38 -10.70
CA SER A 184 9.28 -13.54 -10.89
C SER A 184 9.67 -14.30 -12.15
N GLU A 185 9.18 -15.53 -12.33
CA GLU A 185 9.49 -16.40 -13.46
C GLU A 185 8.24 -16.59 -14.34
N GLY A 186 8.42 -17.15 -15.51
CA GLY A 186 7.30 -17.54 -16.38
C GLY A 186 6.31 -16.40 -16.67
N ALA A 187 5.02 -16.72 -16.57
CA ALA A 187 3.94 -15.76 -16.84
C ALA A 187 3.93 -14.58 -15.86
N ALA A 188 4.25 -14.82 -14.59
CA ALA A 188 4.37 -13.76 -13.58
C ALA A 188 5.52 -12.80 -13.92
N GLY A 189 6.68 -13.32 -14.31
CA GLY A 189 7.84 -12.52 -14.74
C GLY A 189 7.58 -11.73 -16.03
N ALA A 190 6.78 -12.28 -16.92
CA ALA A 190 6.37 -11.58 -18.15
C ALA A 190 5.56 -10.31 -17.85
N VAL A 191 4.69 -10.33 -16.83
CA VAL A 191 3.96 -9.12 -16.38
C VAL A 191 4.91 -8.07 -15.82
N GLU A 192 5.90 -8.48 -15.01
CA GLU A 192 6.90 -7.56 -14.48
C GLU A 192 7.71 -6.87 -15.60
N SER A 193 8.10 -7.65 -16.62
CA SER A 193 8.84 -7.15 -17.78
C SER A 193 7.98 -6.23 -18.66
N LEU A 194 6.75 -6.64 -18.96
CA LEU A 194 5.81 -5.85 -19.76
C LEU A 194 5.61 -4.45 -19.18
N VAL A 195 5.44 -4.36 -17.86
CA VAL A 195 5.25 -3.05 -17.21
C VAL A 195 6.52 -2.22 -17.28
N LEU A 196 7.70 -2.79 -17.04
CA LEU A 196 8.95 -2.04 -17.20
C LEU A 196 9.13 -1.52 -18.63
N GLU A 197 8.86 -2.34 -19.64
CA GLU A 197 8.96 -1.98 -21.07
C GLU A 197 8.01 -0.84 -21.42
N ARG A 198 6.75 -0.86 -20.91
CA ARG A 198 5.75 0.20 -21.12
C ARG A 198 6.25 1.57 -20.64
N TYR A 199 7.08 1.62 -19.60
CA TYR A 199 7.70 2.86 -19.09
C TYR A 199 9.10 3.11 -19.65
N GLY A 200 9.58 2.30 -20.61
CA GLY A 200 10.92 2.41 -21.17
C GLY A 200 12.02 2.18 -20.15
N LEU A 201 11.80 1.26 -19.22
CA LEU A 201 12.69 0.97 -18.08
C LEU A 201 13.26 -0.46 -18.16
N ARG A 202 14.39 -0.66 -17.48
CA ARG A 202 15.03 -1.95 -17.27
C ARG A 202 15.34 -2.15 -15.79
N TRP A 203 15.31 -3.38 -15.33
CA TRP A 203 15.57 -3.72 -13.93
C TRP A 203 16.88 -3.14 -13.39
N ALA A 204 17.94 -3.17 -14.18
CA ALA A 204 19.28 -2.73 -13.81
C ALA A 204 19.32 -1.25 -13.35
N GLN A 205 18.40 -0.40 -13.85
CA GLN A 205 18.33 1.01 -13.48
C GLN A 205 17.98 1.24 -12.01
N PHE A 206 17.43 0.24 -11.32
CA PHE A 206 17.11 0.29 -9.90
C PHE A 206 18.22 -0.24 -8.99
N GLY A 207 19.42 -0.47 -9.50
CA GLY A 207 20.56 -1.05 -8.76
C GLY A 207 20.99 -0.26 -7.52
N ALA A 208 20.77 1.05 -7.48
CA ALA A 208 21.05 1.90 -6.32
C ALA A 208 20.02 1.66 -5.17
N ARG A 209 18.87 1.02 -5.42
CA ARG A 209 17.85 0.71 -4.42
C ARG A 209 18.03 -0.71 -3.90
N ARG A 210 17.73 -0.92 -2.62
CA ARG A 210 17.67 -2.27 -2.06
C ARG A 210 16.53 -3.06 -2.71
N GLY A 211 15.37 -2.41 -2.86
CA GLY A 211 14.12 -3.04 -3.26
C GLY A 211 13.47 -3.89 -2.17
N ASP A 212 12.26 -4.33 -2.45
CA ASP A 212 11.48 -5.26 -1.63
C ASP A 212 10.40 -5.91 -2.53
N ARG A 213 9.65 -6.87 -2.00
CA ARG A 213 8.43 -7.37 -2.64
C ARG A 213 7.22 -6.99 -1.77
N ARG A 214 6.14 -6.52 -2.40
CA ARG A 214 4.90 -6.12 -1.75
C ARG A 214 3.77 -7.06 -2.15
N SER A 215 3.00 -7.53 -1.18
CA SER A 215 1.83 -8.37 -1.45
C SER A 215 0.80 -7.62 -2.28
N THR A 216 0.16 -8.31 -3.22
CA THR A 216 -0.91 -7.77 -4.07
C THR A 216 -2.18 -7.48 -3.27
N ARG A 217 -2.40 -8.22 -2.19
CA ARG A 217 -3.56 -8.10 -1.29
C ARG A 217 -3.11 -7.91 0.15
N VAL A 218 -3.97 -7.30 0.93
CA VAL A 218 -3.84 -7.20 2.39
C VAL A 218 -5.10 -7.70 3.07
N VAL A 219 -4.92 -8.28 4.25
CA VAL A 219 -6.04 -8.69 5.09
C VAL A 219 -6.71 -7.44 5.65
N LEU A 220 -8.02 -7.33 5.43
CA LEU A 220 -8.89 -6.35 6.04
C LEU A 220 -9.57 -7.02 7.23
N SER A 221 -9.48 -6.44 8.42
CA SER A 221 -10.02 -7.04 9.63
C SER A 221 -10.75 -6.02 10.51
N ASN A 222 -11.51 -6.53 11.50
CA ASN A 222 -12.24 -5.72 12.46
C ASN A 222 -13.12 -4.66 11.79
N THR A 223 -13.80 -5.04 10.70
CA THR A 223 -14.71 -4.17 9.96
C THR A 223 -15.94 -3.87 10.80
N ALA A 224 -16.35 -2.60 10.82
CA ALA A 224 -17.62 -2.17 11.37
C ALA A 224 -18.20 -1.06 10.49
N LEU A 225 -19.52 -0.98 10.46
CA LEU A 225 -20.26 -0.04 9.65
C LEU A 225 -21.43 0.50 10.43
N SER A 226 -21.66 1.80 10.38
CA SER A 226 -22.86 2.43 10.93
C SER A 226 -23.30 3.58 10.05
N GLN A 227 -24.60 3.74 9.87
CA GLN A 227 -25.20 4.87 9.14
C GLN A 227 -26.11 5.66 10.06
N ALA A 228 -25.98 6.97 10.05
CA ALA A 228 -26.87 7.91 10.71
C ALA A 228 -27.20 9.03 9.70
N ASP A 229 -28.46 9.20 9.43
CA ASP A 229 -28.94 10.16 8.41
C ASP A 229 -28.20 10.00 7.07
N THR A 230 -27.50 11.05 6.66
CA THR A 230 -26.70 11.09 5.43
C THR A 230 -25.22 10.82 5.68
N SER A 231 -24.86 10.25 6.83
CA SER A 231 -23.48 9.97 7.22
C SER A 231 -23.24 8.47 7.37
N LEU A 232 -22.22 7.95 6.70
CA LEU A 232 -21.79 6.55 6.79
C LEU A 232 -20.41 6.50 7.44
N THR A 233 -20.30 5.84 8.59
CA THR A 233 -19.02 5.62 9.28
C THR A 233 -18.55 4.20 9.06
N LEU A 234 -17.33 4.06 8.52
CA LEU A 234 -16.62 2.81 8.31
C LEU A 234 -15.45 2.73 9.29
N ALA A 235 -15.32 1.58 9.95
CA ALA A 235 -14.15 1.28 10.76
C ALA A 235 -13.52 -0.02 10.31
N PHE A 236 -12.19 -0.09 10.23
CA PHE A 236 -11.44 -1.26 9.81
C PHE A 236 -9.96 -1.17 10.21
N ASP A 237 -9.32 -2.33 10.31
CA ASP A 237 -7.88 -2.43 10.55
C ASP A 237 -7.16 -2.84 9.26
N LEU A 238 -6.02 -2.21 9.03
CA LEU A 238 -5.11 -2.54 7.93
C LEU A 238 -3.70 -2.79 8.46
N PRO A 239 -2.94 -3.72 7.87
CA PRO A 239 -1.54 -3.90 8.19
C PRO A 239 -0.71 -2.67 7.82
N LYS A 240 0.45 -2.53 8.44
CA LYS A 240 1.38 -1.43 8.14
C LYS A 240 1.68 -1.32 6.65
N GLY A 241 1.71 -0.10 6.14
CA GLY A 241 2.01 0.19 4.74
C GLY A 241 0.85 0.02 3.77
N ALA A 242 -0.34 -0.40 4.26
CA ALA A 242 -1.57 -0.35 3.49
C ALA A 242 -2.23 1.03 3.61
N TYR A 243 -3.04 1.40 2.63
CA TYR A 243 -3.67 2.70 2.50
C TYR A 243 -5.18 2.59 2.70
N ALA A 244 -5.73 3.34 3.65
CA ALA A 244 -7.18 3.41 3.85
C ALA A 244 -7.91 3.94 2.61
N THR A 245 -7.27 4.85 1.86
CA THR A 245 -7.81 5.36 0.61
C THR A 245 -8.03 4.28 -0.45
N ALA A 246 -7.27 3.18 -0.43
CA ALA A 246 -7.51 2.04 -1.31
C ALA A 246 -8.83 1.33 -0.97
N VAL A 247 -9.13 1.13 0.33
CA VAL A 247 -10.41 0.56 0.78
C VAL A 247 -11.57 1.50 0.46
N LEU A 248 -11.40 2.80 0.73
CA LEU A 248 -12.43 3.81 0.45
C LEU A 248 -12.76 3.89 -1.04
N ARG A 249 -11.77 3.79 -1.92
CA ARG A 249 -11.97 3.72 -3.37
C ARG A 249 -12.86 2.55 -3.76
N GLU A 250 -12.62 1.37 -3.19
CA GLU A 250 -13.44 0.19 -3.46
C GLU A 250 -14.89 0.36 -2.95
N VAL A 251 -15.08 0.98 -1.80
CA VAL A 251 -16.41 1.22 -1.22
C VAL A 251 -17.16 2.33 -1.96
N MET A 252 -16.50 3.45 -2.22
CA MET A 252 -17.13 4.64 -2.80
C MET A 252 -17.30 4.54 -4.32
N LYS A 253 -16.55 3.65 -4.98
CA LYS A 253 -16.53 3.50 -6.46
C LYS A 253 -16.20 4.80 -7.18
N VAL A 254 -15.45 5.68 -6.52
CA VAL A 254 -14.94 6.93 -7.09
C VAL A 254 -13.53 6.68 -7.57
N ASP A 255 -13.24 7.07 -8.79
CA ASP A 255 -11.87 7.08 -9.30
C ASP A 255 -11.13 8.26 -8.65
N VAL A 256 -10.50 7.98 -7.50
CA VAL A 256 -9.71 8.97 -6.74
C VAL A 256 -8.38 9.26 -7.43
N ASP A 257 -8.03 8.44 -8.45
CA ASP A 257 -6.77 8.53 -9.17
C ASP A 257 -6.99 8.24 -10.64
N ALA A 258 -7.03 9.28 -11.45
CA ALA A 258 -6.70 9.08 -12.85
C ALA A 258 -5.28 8.47 -12.92
N PRO A 259 -5.04 7.41 -13.71
CA PRO A 259 -3.70 6.88 -13.88
C PRO A 259 -2.79 8.02 -14.33
N PHE A 260 -1.58 8.05 -13.76
CA PHE A 260 -0.54 8.95 -14.22
C PHE A 260 -0.26 8.63 -15.70
N GLU A 261 -0.77 9.46 -16.57
CA GLU A 261 -0.32 9.49 -17.97
C GLU A 261 0.97 10.29 -18.01
N ALA A 262 2.07 9.64 -18.41
CA ALA A 262 3.30 10.38 -18.70
C ALA A 262 2.94 11.48 -19.70
N PRO A 263 3.42 12.73 -19.51
CA PRO A 263 3.18 13.79 -20.50
C PRO A 263 3.62 13.25 -21.85
N THR A 264 2.71 13.13 -22.81
CA THR A 264 3.05 12.96 -24.21
C THR A 264 3.93 14.16 -24.55
N GLU A 265 5.15 13.89 -25.00
CA GLU A 265 6.03 14.93 -25.53
C GLU A 265 5.20 15.71 -26.56
N ALA A 266 4.81 16.92 -26.20
CA ALA A 266 4.23 17.86 -27.15
C ALA A 266 5.33 18.18 -28.16
N GLY A 267 5.09 17.82 -29.41
CA GLY A 267 5.96 18.06 -30.52
C GLY A 267 6.29 19.54 -30.77
#